data_96ac680fb31cf0db9cef9fdaa2ea632c
#
_entry.id   96ac680fb31cf0db9cef9fdaa2ea632c
#
_cell.length_a   1.000
_cell.length_b   1.000
_cell.length_c   1.000
_cell.angle_alpha   90.00
_cell.angle_beta   90.00
_cell.angle_gamma   90.00
#
_symmetry.space_group_name_H-M   'P 1'
#
loop_
_entity.id
_entity.type
_entity.pdbx_description
1 polymer ?
#
loop_
_entity_poly.entity_id
_entity_poly.type
_entity_poly.pdbx_seq_one_letter_code
_entity_poly.pdbx_strand_id
1 'polypeptide(L)'
;MKQNSKLNELSIVIPIYKEVKNINKLWVRIKKNINIKKFETIFIDDDSNDGSKEILKKISKKNNKIRFYIRKNKERDLSKSCILGFNNSKYKNILVMDGDLQHDPKYIPKLINEYNIGSADIIVGCRDFFSKKNKGLNFIRTLVSIILIFTINFFLGKKTSDPMTGFFLFKKKIYLKSKHKFYKKGYKILADIIYLDKNKVVVNDIKINFKKRKHGKSKINLKVLVYLIYFIFKKIFS
;
A
#
# COMPACT_ATOMS: atom_id res chain seq x y z
N MET A 1 -18.91 19.98 2.59
CA MET A 1 -18.20 18.71 2.91
C MET A 1 -17.65 18.79 4.33
N LYS A 2 -17.83 17.75 5.18
CA LYS A 2 -17.26 17.76 6.54
C LYS A 2 -15.76 17.48 6.46
N GLN A 3 -14.94 18.37 7.03
CA GLN A 3 -13.50 18.17 7.20
C GLN A 3 -13.22 16.90 8.03
N ASN A 4 -12.15 16.18 7.71
CA ASN A 4 -11.73 15.05 8.53
C ASN A 4 -11.32 15.49 9.94
N SER A 5 -11.64 14.70 10.95
CA SER A 5 -11.02 14.87 12.26
C SER A 5 -9.52 14.67 12.16
N LYS A 6 -8.74 15.48 12.90
CA LYS A 6 -7.26 15.39 12.93
C LYS A 6 -6.83 13.94 13.22
N LEU A 7 -5.96 13.40 12.36
CA LEU A 7 -5.44 12.04 12.47
C LEU A 7 -4.48 11.96 13.67
N ASN A 8 -4.88 11.23 14.70
CA ASN A 8 -4.11 11.07 15.95
C ASN A 8 -3.68 9.62 16.22
N GLU A 9 -4.16 8.68 15.39
CA GLU A 9 -3.83 7.25 15.50
C GLU A 9 -3.68 6.59 14.12
N LEU A 10 -2.70 5.68 13.96
CA LEU A 10 -2.33 5.11 12.67
C LEU A 10 -1.77 3.69 12.77
N SER A 11 -2.30 2.76 11.99
CA SER A 11 -1.68 1.45 11.72
C SER A 11 -0.96 1.49 10.36
N ILE A 12 0.33 1.20 10.35
CA ILE A 12 1.14 1.11 9.13
C ILE A 12 1.26 -0.36 8.76
N VAL A 13 0.68 -0.77 7.64
CA VAL A 13 0.70 -2.15 7.14
C VAL A 13 1.75 -2.28 6.04
N ILE A 14 2.70 -3.17 6.23
CA ILE A 14 3.84 -3.37 5.35
C ILE A 14 3.91 -4.84 4.92
N PRO A 15 3.37 -5.18 3.74
CA PRO A 15 3.57 -6.51 3.18
C PRO A 15 5.02 -6.67 2.73
N ILE A 16 5.65 -7.78 3.09
CA ILE A 16 7.03 -8.09 2.72
C ILE A 16 7.15 -9.51 2.16
N TYR A 17 8.12 -9.69 1.27
CA TYR A 17 8.61 -10.99 0.83
C TYR A 17 10.08 -10.87 0.40
N LYS A 18 10.97 -11.55 1.15
CA LYS A 18 12.43 -11.51 0.96
C LYS A 18 12.99 -10.09 1.02
N GLU A 19 12.71 -9.41 2.14
CA GLU A 19 13.10 -8.01 2.37
C GLU A 19 14.01 -7.85 3.60
N VAL A 20 14.72 -8.90 4.02
CA VAL A 20 15.57 -8.91 5.23
C VAL A 20 16.49 -7.70 5.34
N LYS A 21 17.12 -7.27 4.22
CA LYS A 21 18.05 -6.12 4.17
C LYS A 21 17.38 -4.76 4.33
N ASN A 22 16.05 -4.70 4.17
CA ASN A 22 15.29 -3.45 4.17
C ASN A 22 14.53 -3.20 5.48
N ILE A 23 14.14 -4.25 6.22
CA ILE A 23 13.26 -4.18 7.39
C ILE A 23 13.75 -3.18 8.43
N ASN A 24 14.99 -3.31 8.92
CA ASN A 24 15.54 -2.41 9.95
C ASN A 24 15.62 -0.96 9.45
N LYS A 25 16.10 -0.75 8.21
CA LYS A 25 16.22 0.57 7.60
C LYS A 25 14.86 1.24 7.44
N LEU A 26 13.86 0.47 7.03
CA LEU A 26 12.50 0.95 6.86
C LEU A 26 11.90 1.37 8.20
N TRP A 27 12.03 0.54 9.23
CA TRP A 27 11.56 0.86 10.57
C TRP A 27 12.17 2.15 11.13
N VAL A 28 13.50 2.29 11.07
CA VAL A 28 14.20 3.49 11.54
C VAL A 28 13.70 4.74 10.82
N ARG A 29 13.48 4.65 9.50
CA ARG A 29 12.98 5.78 8.70
C ARG A 29 11.51 6.10 8.99
N ILE A 30 10.66 5.10 9.22
CA ILE A 30 9.27 5.31 9.64
C ILE A 30 9.27 6.04 10.98
N LYS A 31 9.99 5.53 11.99
CA LYS A 31 10.07 6.14 13.32
C LYS A 31 10.52 7.59 13.28
N LYS A 32 11.48 7.92 12.39
CA LYS A 32 11.99 9.30 12.23
C LYS A 32 10.97 10.25 11.63
N ASN A 33 10.05 9.76 10.79
CA ASN A 33 9.15 10.60 9.99
C ASN A 33 7.70 10.61 10.48
N ILE A 34 7.38 9.92 11.58
CA ILE A 34 6.03 9.87 12.11
C ILE A 34 5.91 10.73 13.38
N ASN A 35 5.01 11.74 13.34
CA ASN A 35 4.74 12.65 14.45
C ASN A 35 3.46 12.32 15.22
N ILE A 36 2.97 11.09 15.11
CA ILE A 36 1.76 10.61 15.79
C ILE A 36 2.18 9.75 16.98
N LYS A 37 1.67 10.06 18.19
CA LYS A 37 1.98 9.29 19.41
C LYS A 37 1.40 7.87 19.35
N LYS A 38 0.15 7.73 18.90
CA LYS A 38 -0.55 6.44 18.79
C LYS A 38 -0.37 5.83 17.41
N PHE A 39 0.73 5.08 17.20
CA PHE A 39 0.90 4.33 15.97
C PHE A 39 1.48 2.94 16.22
N GLU A 40 1.24 2.06 15.27
CA GLU A 40 1.86 0.74 15.17
C GLU A 40 2.35 0.48 13.74
N THR A 41 3.33 -0.39 13.60
CA THR A 41 3.80 -0.91 12.31
C THR A 41 3.59 -2.41 12.29
N ILE A 42 2.87 -2.91 11.31
CA ILE A 42 2.51 -4.31 11.15
C ILE A 42 3.19 -4.84 9.89
N PHE A 43 4.23 -5.63 10.07
CA PHE A 43 4.85 -6.35 8.96
C PHE A 43 4.08 -7.64 8.68
N ILE A 44 3.73 -7.87 7.43
CA ILE A 44 3.11 -9.12 6.98
C ILE A 44 4.09 -9.85 6.07
N ASP A 45 4.72 -10.86 6.59
CA ASP A 45 5.69 -11.67 5.85
C ASP A 45 4.97 -12.80 5.08
N ASP A 46 5.17 -12.82 3.78
CA ASP A 46 4.56 -13.79 2.88
C ASP A 46 5.44 -15.05 2.75
N ASP A 47 5.81 -15.58 3.91
CA ASP A 47 6.62 -16.81 4.11
C ASP A 47 8.02 -16.69 3.48
N SER A 48 8.78 -15.69 3.89
CA SER A 48 10.16 -15.49 3.45
C SER A 48 11.12 -16.50 4.08
N ASN A 49 12.09 -16.97 3.28
CA ASN A 49 13.17 -17.86 3.70
C ASN A 49 14.56 -17.17 3.66
N ASP A 50 14.62 -15.86 3.88
CA ASP A 50 15.84 -15.04 3.76
C ASP A 50 16.33 -14.45 5.09
N GLY A 51 15.77 -14.87 6.23
CA GLY A 51 16.08 -14.31 7.55
C GLY A 51 15.15 -13.14 7.97
N SER A 52 14.13 -12.79 7.16
CA SER A 52 13.16 -11.75 7.50
C SER A 52 12.45 -12.01 8.82
N LYS A 53 12.06 -13.26 9.09
CA LYS A 53 11.37 -13.67 10.32
C LYS A 53 12.21 -13.46 11.57
N GLU A 54 13.49 -13.78 11.52
CA GLU A 54 14.44 -13.64 12.62
C GLU A 54 14.64 -12.16 12.98
N ILE A 55 14.80 -11.30 11.97
CA ILE A 55 14.90 -9.85 12.16
C ILE A 55 13.60 -9.29 12.75
N LEU A 56 12.43 -9.68 12.21
CA LEU A 56 11.15 -9.24 12.74
C LEU A 56 10.95 -9.63 14.20
N LYS A 57 11.29 -10.87 14.59
CA LYS A 57 11.28 -11.30 15.99
C LYS A 57 12.19 -10.45 16.86
N LYS A 58 13.42 -10.16 16.40
CA LYS A 58 14.41 -9.36 17.14
C LYS A 58 13.91 -7.93 17.37
N ILE A 59 13.39 -7.27 16.34
CA ILE A 59 12.96 -5.86 16.46
C ILE A 59 11.63 -5.71 17.21
N SER A 60 10.70 -6.65 17.07
CA SER A 60 9.41 -6.61 17.78
C SER A 60 9.58 -6.81 19.29
N LYS A 61 10.52 -7.64 19.73
CA LYS A 61 10.85 -7.78 21.16
C LYS A 61 11.37 -6.48 21.78
N LYS A 62 12.06 -5.64 20.97
CA LYS A 62 12.63 -4.36 21.43
C LYS A 62 11.68 -3.17 21.29
N ASN A 63 10.54 -3.33 20.59
CA ASN A 63 9.63 -2.25 20.25
C ASN A 63 8.18 -2.70 20.24
N ASN A 64 7.41 -2.26 21.22
CA ASN A 64 5.97 -2.55 21.35
C ASN A 64 5.10 -1.94 20.22
N LYS A 65 5.67 -1.02 19.43
CA LYS A 65 5.02 -0.45 18.23
C LYS A 65 5.18 -1.33 16.99
N ILE A 66 5.94 -2.44 17.06
CA ILE A 66 6.13 -3.37 15.94
C ILE A 66 5.37 -4.65 16.23
N ARG A 67 4.56 -5.04 15.28
CA ARG A 67 3.91 -6.35 15.24
C ARG A 67 4.22 -7.01 13.90
N PHE A 68 4.20 -8.32 13.84
CA PHE A 68 4.35 -9.04 12.58
C PHE A 68 3.53 -10.32 12.55
N TYR A 69 3.17 -10.72 11.34
CA TYR A 69 2.45 -11.96 11.06
C TYR A 69 3.11 -12.65 9.86
N ILE A 70 3.08 -13.97 9.85
CA ILE A 70 3.62 -14.79 8.77
C ILE A 70 2.49 -15.58 8.13
N ARG A 71 2.36 -15.46 6.81
CA ARG A 71 1.38 -16.22 6.02
C ARG A 71 1.97 -17.57 5.59
N LYS A 72 2.16 -18.49 6.52
CA LYS A 72 2.78 -19.79 6.27
C LYS A 72 1.98 -20.65 5.28
N ASN A 73 2.72 -21.39 4.44
CA ASN A 73 2.20 -22.43 3.54
C ASN A 73 1.04 -21.96 2.63
N LYS A 74 1.07 -20.70 2.16
CA LYS A 74 0.05 -20.13 1.30
C LYS A 74 0.68 -19.57 0.04
N GLU A 75 -0.06 -19.64 -1.08
CA GLU A 75 0.35 -18.96 -2.30
C GLU A 75 0.59 -17.47 -2.00
N ARG A 76 1.74 -16.97 -2.49
CA ARG A 76 2.12 -15.56 -2.32
C ARG A 76 1.10 -14.63 -2.95
N ASP A 77 0.65 -13.67 -2.17
CA ASP A 77 -0.32 -12.71 -2.63
C ASP A 77 -0.27 -11.41 -1.81
N LEU A 78 0.08 -10.30 -2.47
CA LEU A 78 0.18 -8.99 -1.84
C LEU A 78 -1.16 -8.53 -1.24
N SER A 79 -2.26 -8.72 -1.97
CA SER A 79 -3.59 -8.29 -1.49
C SER A 79 -3.99 -9.07 -0.25
N LYS A 80 -3.73 -10.39 -0.21
CA LYS A 80 -4.00 -11.22 0.98
C LYS A 80 -3.13 -10.82 2.17
N SER A 81 -1.87 -10.44 1.93
CA SER A 81 -0.98 -9.92 2.97
C SER A 81 -1.50 -8.59 3.53
N CYS A 82 -1.91 -7.65 2.66
CA CYS A 82 -2.53 -6.41 3.10
C CYS A 82 -3.81 -6.65 3.90
N ILE A 83 -4.70 -7.53 3.44
CA ILE A 83 -5.96 -7.88 4.12
C ILE A 83 -5.68 -8.46 5.52
N LEU A 84 -4.69 -9.33 5.67
CA LEU A 84 -4.27 -9.83 6.98
C LEU A 84 -3.84 -8.67 7.89
N GLY A 85 -3.07 -7.71 7.37
CA GLY A 85 -2.70 -6.50 8.08
C GLY A 85 -3.89 -5.63 8.48
N PHE A 86 -4.87 -5.45 7.59
CA PHE A 86 -6.09 -4.66 7.86
C PHE A 86 -6.94 -5.29 8.97
N ASN A 87 -7.10 -6.61 8.96
CA ASN A 87 -7.83 -7.33 10.00
C ASN A 87 -7.17 -7.18 11.38
N ASN A 88 -5.84 -7.17 11.41
CA ASN A 88 -5.06 -7.10 12.65
C ASN A 88 -4.68 -5.66 13.07
N SER A 89 -5.04 -4.64 12.30
CA SER A 89 -4.76 -3.25 12.64
C SER A 89 -5.61 -2.79 13.83
N LYS A 90 -4.98 -2.09 14.79
CA LYS A 90 -5.65 -1.56 16.00
C LYS A 90 -6.42 -0.29 15.71
N TYR A 91 -5.89 0.57 14.83
CA TYR A 91 -6.36 1.94 14.68
C TYR A 91 -7.32 2.13 13.50
N LYS A 92 -8.10 3.22 13.56
CA LYS A 92 -9.14 3.56 12.57
C LYS A 92 -8.60 4.01 11.22
N ASN A 93 -7.33 4.43 11.17
CA ASN A 93 -6.66 4.83 9.94
C ASN A 93 -5.55 3.84 9.63
N ILE A 94 -5.42 3.48 8.36
CA ILE A 94 -4.43 2.52 7.87
C ILE A 94 -3.61 3.18 6.78
N LEU A 95 -2.29 3.15 6.93
CA LEU A 95 -1.32 3.45 5.89
C LEU A 95 -0.76 2.13 5.36
N VAL A 96 -0.83 1.92 4.05
CA VAL A 96 -0.11 0.83 3.38
C VAL A 96 1.18 1.39 2.80
N MET A 97 2.27 0.63 2.89
CA MET A 97 3.51 0.96 2.17
C MET A 97 4.32 -0.30 1.88
N ASP A 98 5.02 -0.32 0.73
CA ASP A 98 5.88 -1.45 0.34
C ASP A 98 7.15 -1.53 1.20
N GLY A 99 7.63 -2.77 1.42
CA GLY A 99 8.80 -3.06 2.25
C GLY A 99 10.16 -2.80 1.60
N ASP A 100 10.22 -2.44 0.31
CA ASP A 100 11.43 -2.41 -0.52
C ASP A 100 12.15 -1.04 -0.57
N LEU A 101 11.72 -0.07 0.25
CA LEU A 101 12.24 1.29 0.33
C LEU A 101 12.08 2.15 -0.95
N GLN A 102 11.30 1.71 -1.92
CA GLN A 102 10.97 2.54 -3.09
C GLN A 102 10.04 3.70 -2.72
N HIS A 103 9.08 3.45 -1.83
CA HIS A 103 8.30 4.48 -1.15
C HIS A 103 9.10 5.05 0.03
N ASP A 104 9.44 6.34 -0.03
CA ASP A 104 10.21 6.95 1.05
C ASP A 104 9.30 7.34 2.23
N PRO A 105 9.57 6.84 3.46
CA PRO A 105 8.81 7.22 4.65
C PRO A 105 8.74 8.73 4.93
N LYS A 106 9.63 9.55 4.35
CA LYS A 106 9.58 11.02 4.45
C LYS A 106 8.28 11.63 3.91
N TYR A 107 7.52 10.89 3.09
CA TYR A 107 6.22 11.33 2.58
C TYR A 107 5.05 10.99 3.50
N ILE A 108 5.26 10.23 4.58
CA ILE A 108 4.20 9.92 5.57
C ILE A 108 3.57 11.20 6.14
N PRO A 109 4.33 12.23 6.58
CA PRO A 109 3.75 13.48 7.04
C PRO A 109 2.88 14.18 5.98
N LYS A 110 3.28 14.09 4.70
CA LYS A 110 2.52 14.71 3.61
C LYS A 110 1.16 14.04 3.40
N LEU A 111 1.07 12.68 3.48
CA LEU A 111 -0.21 11.98 3.43
C LEU A 111 -1.11 12.35 4.63
N ILE A 112 -0.52 12.44 5.82
CA ILE A 112 -1.25 12.78 7.04
C ILE A 112 -1.79 14.22 6.96
N ASN A 113 -0.97 15.17 6.49
CA ASN A 113 -1.41 16.56 6.32
C ASN A 113 -2.55 16.66 5.32
N GLU A 114 -2.43 16.02 4.16
CA GLU A 114 -3.50 16.01 3.14
C GLU A 114 -4.79 15.40 3.69
N TYR A 115 -4.69 14.34 4.49
CA TYR A 115 -5.84 13.76 5.17
C TYR A 115 -6.49 14.75 6.15
N ASN A 116 -5.68 15.51 6.91
CA ASN A 116 -6.17 16.43 7.95
C ASN A 116 -6.85 17.69 7.40
N ILE A 117 -6.38 18.21 6.26
CA ILE A 117 -6.93 19.44 5.66
C ILE A 117 -8.13 19.16 4.76
N GLY A 118 -8.27 17.94 4.26
CA GLY A 118 -9.29 17.56 3.30
C GLY A 118 -10.46 16.79 3.89
N SER A 119 -11.37 16.43 3.01
CA SER A 119 -12.51 15.54 3.29
C SER A 119 -12.31 14.14 2.68
N ALA A 120 -11.15 13.86 2.10
CA ALA A 120 -10.87 12.62 1.43
C ALA A 120 -10.91 11.40 2.36
N ASP A 121 -11.40 10.30 1.84
CA ASP A 121 -11.44 9.02 2.53
C ASP A 121 -10.16 8.23 2.31
N ILE A 122 -9.50 8.47 1.17
CA ILE A 122 -8.23 7.85 0.77
C ILE A 122 -7.28 8.92 0.27
N ILE A 123 -6.04 8.92 0.76
CA ILE A 123 -4.94 9.72 0.23
C ILE A 123 -3.96 8.79 -0.45
N VAL A 124 -3.65 9.05 -1.72
CA VAL A 124 -2.81 8.19 -2.56
C VAL A 124 -1.47 8.85 -2.84
N GLY A 125 -0.39 8.16 -2.53
CA GLY A 125 0.97 8.56 -2.94
C GLY A 125 1.22 8.12 -4.38
N CYS A 126 0.98 9.01 -5.34
CA CYS A 126 1.10 8.74 -6.76
C CYS A 126 2.53 8.90 -7.26
N ARG A 127 3.00 7.94 -8.06
CA ARG A 127 4.28 8.01 -8.76
C ARG A 127 4.22 9.06 -9.84
N ASP A 128 5.19 9.98 -9.83
CA ASP A 128 5.35 10.93 -10.93
C ASP A 128 6.20 10.29 -12.04
N PHE A 129 5.55 9.62 -12.99
CA PHE A 129 6.22 8.89 -14.08
C PHE A 129 7.06 9.77 -15.00
N PHE A 130 6.74 11.05 -15.08
CA PHE A 130 7.40 12.01 -15.99
C PHE A 130 8.51 12.83 -15.31
N SER A 131 8.65 12.72 -13.99
CA SER A 131 9.72 13.44 -13.29
C SER A 131 11.10 12.87 -13.60
N LYS A 132 12.03 13.74 -14.01
CA LYS A 132 13.47 13.41 -14.18
C LYS A 132 14.10 12.82 -12.90
N LYS A 133 13.51 13.06 -11.73
CA LYS A 133 13.93 12.52 -10.43
C LYS A 133 13.47 11.08 -10.18
N ASN A 134 12.54 10.57 -10.98
CA ASN A 134 11.98 9.22 -10.84
C ASN A 134 12.82 8.17 -11.56
N LYS A 135 13.99 7.87 -11.02
CA LYS A 135 14.90 6.83 -11.54
C LYS A 135 14.51 5.39 -11.10
N GLY A 136 13.31 5.19 -10.56
CA GLY A 136 12.92 3.94 -9.87
C GLY A 136 12.47 2.80 -10.77
N LEU A 137 12.04 3.09 -11.98
CA LEU A 137 11.55 2.10 -12.95
C LEU A 137 12.39 2.18 -14.23
N ASN A 138 12.66 1.02 -14.85
CA ASN A 138 13.16 1.00 -16.22
C ASN A 138 12.02 1.35 -17.21
N PHE A 139 12.39 1.70 -18.44
CA PHE A 139 11.45 2.18 -19.47
C PHE A 139 10.27 1.22 -19.72
N ILE A 140 10.56 -0.07 -19.89
CA ILE A 140 9.52 -1.11 -20.15
C ILE A 140 8.51 -1.19 -18.98
N ARG A 141 9.01 -1.18 -17.74
CA ARG A 141 8.13 -1.22 -16.56
C ARG A 141 7.27 0.03 -16.42
N THR A 142 7.82 1.19 -16.78
CA THR A 142 7.07 2.44 -16.82
C THR A 142 5.94 2.36 -17.82
N LEU A 143 6.23 1.91 -19.05
CA LEU A 143 5.24 1.74 -20.11
C LEU A 143 4.12 0.76 -19.71
N VAL A 144 4.48 -0.41 -19.19
CA VAL A 144 3.50 -1.39 -18.69
C VAL A 144 2.64 -0.79 -17.58
N SER A 145 3.24 -0.06 -16.64
CA SER A 145 2.48 0.59 -15.55
C SER A 145 1.51 1.63 -16.09
N ILE A 146 1.91 2.44 -17.07
CA ILE A 146 1.04 3.46 -17.69
C ILE A 146 -0.13 2.79 -18.42
N ILE A 147 0.12 1.74 -19.20
CA ILE A 147 -0.95 0.98 -19.89
C ILE A 147 -1.94 0.41 -18.88
N LEU A 148 -1.46 -0.21 -17.80
CA LEU A 148 -2.33 -0.78 -16.76
C LEU A 148 -3.16 0.29 -16.04
N ILE A 149 -2.58 1.47 -15.74
CA ILE A 149 -3.28 2.60 -15.14
C ILE A 149 -4.35 3.14 -16.10
N PHE A 150 -3.98 3.32 -17.37
CA PHE A 150 -4.92 3.77 -18.40
C PHE A 150 -6.10 2.80 -18.53
N THR A 151 -5.84 1.50 -18.62
CA THR A 151 -6.87 0.46 -18.69
C THR A 151 -7.84 0.50 -17.51
N ILE A 152 -7.31 0.59 -16.27
CA ILE A 152 -8.16 0.71 -15.08
C ILE A 152 -9.02 1.97 -15.13
N ASN A 153 -8.41 3.13 -15.45
CA ASN A 153 -9.11 4.42 -15.47
C ASN A 153 -10.15 4.49 -16.59
N PHE A 154 -9.90 3.87 -17.74
CA PHE A 154 -10.84 3.80 -18.85
C PHE A 154 -12.09 2.99 -18.49
N PHE A 155 -11.91 1.77 -17.97
CA PHE A 155 -13.05 0.87 -17.71
C PHE A 155 -13.77 1.16 -16.38
N LEU A 156 -13.07 1.65 -15.36
CA LEU A 156 -13.64 1.84 -14.02
C LEU A 156 -13.82 3.31 -13.62
N GLY A 157 -13.47 4.24 -14.51
CA GLY A 157 -13.48 5.68 -14.24
C GLY A 157 -12.26 6.16 -13.45
N LYS A 158 -11.76 7.35 -13.77
CA LYS A 158 -10.58 7.91 -13.12
C LYS A 158 -10.90 8.42 -11.71
N LYS A 159 -10.37 7.77 -10.68
CA LYS A 159 -10.44 8.18 -9.27
C LYS A 159 -9.09 8.65 -8.71
N THR A 160 -7.99 8.15 -9.27
CA THR A 160 -6.63 8.48 -8.89
C THR A 160 -5.70 8.38 -10.09
N SER A 161 -4.57 9.05 -10.05
CA SER A 161 -3.53 8.97 -11.07
C SER A 161 -2.71 7.67 -11.00
N ASP A 162 -2.76 6.94 -9.87
CA ASP A 162 -2.00 5.70 -9.69
C ASP A 162 -2.77 4.66 -8.85
N PRO A 163 -3.78 3.98 -9.42
CA PRO A 163 -4.58 2.98 -8.72
C PRO A 163 -3.79 1.71 -8.35
N MET A 164 -2.55 1.61 -8.81
CA MET A 164 -1.68 0.43 -8.60
C MET A 164 -0.58 0.67 -7.56
N THR A 165 -0.50 1.85 -6.97
CA THR A 165 0.51 2.14 -5.95
C THR A 165 0.29 1.35 -4.67
N GLY A 166 1.38 0.94 -4.02
CA GLY A 166 1.38 0.35 -2.68
C GLY A 166 1.56 1.40 -1.57
N PHE A 167 1.33 2.69 -1.83
CA PHE A 167 1.53 3.75 -0.84
C PHE A 167 0.29 4.65 -0.72
N PHE A 168 -0.54 4.36 0.26
CA PHE A 168 -1.79 5.09 0.47
C PHE A 168 -2.28 5.02 1.92
N LEU A 169 -2.99 6.05 2.35
CA LEU A 169 -3.62 6.20 3.65
C LEU A 169 -5.14 6.16 3.47
N PHE A 170 -5.86 5.41 4.30
CA PHE A 170 -7.33 5.30 4.19
C PHE A 170 -8.00 5.02 5.54
N LYS A 171 -9.31 5.30 5.61
CA LYS A 171 -10.15 5.00 6.76
C LYS A 171 -10.50 3.52 6.80
N LYS A 172 -10.13 2.79 7.86
CA LYS A 172 -10.41 1.34 8.02
C LYS A 172 -11.89 0.98 7.82
N LYS A 173 -12.81 1.90 8.15
CA LYS A 173 -14.25 1.70 7.94
C LYS A 173 -14.63 1.36 6.49
N ILE A 174 -13.88 1.87 5.49
CA ILE A 174 -14.11 1.56 4.07
C ILE A 174 -13.89 0.07 3.82
N TYR A 175 -12.78 -0.46 4.33
CA TYR A 175 -12.49 -1.90 4.26
C TYR A 175 -13.56 -2.72 4.98
N LEU A 176 -13.93 -2.35 6.21
CA LEU A 176 -14.86 -3.13 7.03
C LEU A 176 -16.25 -3.21 6.40
N LYS A 177 -16.75 -2.13 5.79
CA LYS A 177 -18.06 -2.10 5.13
C LYS A 177 -18.15 -3.02 3.92
N SER A 178 -17.03 -3.27 3.26
CA SER A 178 -17.03 -3.90 1.94
C SER A 178 -16.08 -5.10 1.83
N LYS A 179 -15.55 -5.61 2.95
CA LYS A 179 -14.54 -6.70 2.97
C LYS A 179 -14.99 -7.99 2.25
N HIS A 180 -16.29 -8.25 2.16
CA HIS A 180 -16.86 -9.41 1.45
C HIS A 180 -16.81 -9.25 -0.08
N LYS A 181 -16.77 -8.02 -0.59
CA LYS A 181 -16.75 -7.70 -2.03
C LYS A 181 -15.34 -7.62 -2.62
N PHE A 182 -14.30 -7.77 -1.79
CA PHE A 182 -12.93 -7.70 -2.28
C PHE A 182 -12.59 -8.86 -3.23
N TYR A 183 -11.84 -8.52 -4.28
CA TYR A 183 -11.32 -9.54 -5.20
C TYR A 183 -10.30 -10.46 -4.52
N LYS A 184 -9.56 -9.95 -3.53
CA LYS A 184 -8.63 -10.67 -2.64
C LYS A 184 -7.48 -11.41 -3.35
N LYS A 185 -7.11 -11.00 -4.57
CA LYS A 185 -6.01 -11.62 -5.33
C LYS A 185 -5.12 -10.59 -6.02
N GLY A 186 -3.80 -10.83 -6.00
CA GLY A 186 -2.81 -10.10 -6.78
C GLY A 186 -2.32 -8.81 -6.14
N TYR A 187 -1.97 -7.82 -6.97
CA TYR A 187 -1.22 -6.61 -6.56
C TYR A 187 -2.07 -5.33 -6.58
N LYS A 188 -3.41 -5.44 -6.48
CA LYS A 188 -4.34 -4.34 -6.79
C LYS A 188 -5.19 -3.93 -5.60
N ILE A 189 -4.63 -4.04 -4.40
CA ILE A 189 -5.41 -3.79 -3.18
C ILE A 189 -5.99 -2.38 -3.13
N LEU A 190 -5.25 -1.35 -3.60
CA LEU A 190 -5.76 0.02 -3.67
C LEU A 190 -6.91 0.14 -4.66
N ALA A 191 -6.74 -0.37 -5.90
CA ALA A 191 -7.83 -0.38 -6.88
C ALA A 191 -9.06 -1.14 -6.36
N ASP A 192 -8.85 -2.25 -5.66
CA ASP A 192 -9.94 -3.01 -5.04
C ASP A 192 -10.69 -2.18 -3.99
N ILE A 193 -10.00 -1.39 -3.17
CA ILE A 193 -10.61 -0.47 -2.19
C ILE A 193 -11.36 0.67 -2.89
N ILE A 194 -10.76 1.31 -3.89
CA ILE A 194 -11.33 2.49 -4.57
C ILE A 194 -12.60 2.13 -5.34
N TYR A 195 -12.60 0.98 -6.04
CA TYR A 195 -13.68 0.58 -6.93
C TYR A 195 -14.71 -0.38 -6.29
N LEU A 196 -14.68 -0.55 -4.97
CA LEU A 196 -15.72 -1.27 -4.23
C LEU A 196 -17.06 -0.53 -4.20
N ASP A 197 -17.01 0.78 -4.09
CA ASP A 197 -18.18 1.67 -4.05
C ASP A 197 -17.86 2.92 -4.88
N LYS A 198 -18.07 2.80 -6.20
CA LYS A 198 -17.63 3.78 -7.22
C LYS A 198 -18.03 5.22 -6.92
N ASN A 199 -19.15 5.43 -6.23
CA ASN A 199 -19.74 6.76 -6.06
C ASN A 199 -19.53 7.39 -4.68
N LYS A 200 -19.00 6.64 -3.69
CA LYS A 200 -18.98 7.09 -2.29
C LYS A 200 -17.60 7.37 -1.70
N VAL A 201 -16.53 7.02 -2.40
CA VAL A 201 -15.16 7.19 -1.89
C VAL A 201 -14.51 8.41 -2.51
N VAL A 202 -14.12 9.37 -1.68
CA VAL A 202 -13.37 10.56 -2.09
C VAL A 202 -11.88 10.24 -2.00
N VAL A 203 -11.16 10.44 -3.12
CA VAL A 203 -9.73 10.13 -3.24
C VAL A 203 -8.96 11.40 -3.58
N ASN A 204 -7.88 11.69 -2.84
CA ASN A 204 -6.93 12.74 -3.15
C ASN A 204 -5.55 12.15 -3.45
N ASP A 205 -4.89 12.71 -4.46
CA ASP A 205 -3.55 12.31 -4.88
C ASP A 205 -2.49 13.25 -4.33
N ILE A 206 -1.37 12.70 -3.89
CA ILE A 206 -0.15 13.46 -3.66
C ILE A 206 0.98 12.92 -4.54
N LYS A 207 1.70 13.79 -5.23
CA LYS A 207 2.88 13.39 -6.01
C LYS A 207 4.04 13.03 -5.09
N ILE A 208 4.65 11.87 -5.34
CA ILE A 208 5.84 11.39 -4.65
C ILE A 208 6.93 10.99 -5.63
N ASN A 209 8.19 11.17 -5.22
CA ASN A 209 9.33 10.64 -5.98
C ASN A 209 9.53 9.17 -5.61
N PHE A 210 9.46 8.31 -6.60
CA PHE A 210 9.63 6.87 -6.46
C PHE A 210 11.12 6.51 -6.60
N LYS A 211 11.70 5.90 -5.56
CA LYS A 211 13.13 5.59 -5.55
C LYS A 211 13.45 4.32 -6.34
N LYS A 212 14.67 4.22 -6.83
CA LYS A 212 15.20 2.95 -7.36
C LYS A 212 15.26 1.93 -6.22
N ARG A 213 14.79 0.70 -6.50
CA ARG A 213 14.89 -0.42 -5.57
C ARG A 213 16.37 -0.69 -5.27
N LYS A 214 16.71 -0.79 -3.99
CA LYS A 214 18.09 -1.06 -3.57
C LYS A 214 18.42 -2.55 -3.57
N HIS A 215 17.45 -3.39 -3.19
CA HIS A 215 17.58 -4.84 -3.09
C HIS A 215 16.32 -5.53 -3.59
N GLY A 216 16.43 -6.80 -4.02
CA GLY A 216 15.32 -7.61 -4.50
C GLY A 216 14.99 -7.44 -5.99
N LYS A 217 14.25 -8.41 -6.56
CA LYS A 217 13.81 -8.43 -7.96
C LYS A 217 12.33 -8.03 -8.08
N SER A 218 11.95 -7.50 -9.22
CA SER A 218 10.53 -7.23 -9.54
C SER A 218 9.72 -8.53 -9.59
N LYS A 219 8.53 -8.48 -9.01
CA LYS A 219 7.61 -9.62 -8.94
C LYS A 219 6.47 -9.52 -9.95
N ILE A 220 6.51 -8.51 -10.85
CA ILE A 220 5.52 -8.34 -11.92
C ILE A 220 5.79 -9.39 -13.01
N ASN A 221 4.81 -10.21 -13.32
CA ASN A 221 4.82 -11.24 -14.36
C ASN A 221 3.50 -11.26 -15.13
N LEU A 222 3.38 -12.11 -16.15
CA LEU A 222 2.18 -12.24 -17.01
C LEU A 222 0.90 -12.52 -16.20
N LYS A 223 1.02 -13.24 -15.07
CA LYS A 223 -0.12 -13.51 -14.15
C LYS A 223 -0.76 -12.23 -13.63
N VAL A 224 0.04 -11.14 -13.44
CA VAL A 224 -0.49 -9.84 -12.99
C VAL A 224 -1.44 -9.25 -14.03
N LEU A 225 -1.12 -9.38 -15.32
CA LEU A 225 -1.97 -8.89 -16.39
C LEU A 225 -3.30 -9.67 -16.45
N VAL A 226 -3.24 -11.00 -16.39
CA VAL A 226 -4.45 -11.86 -16.37
C VAL A 226 -5.35 -11.51 -15.18
N TYR A 227 -4.78 -11.37 -13.99
CA TYR A 227 -5.55 -10.96 -12.81
C TYR A 227 -6.12 -9.54 -12.93
N LEU A 228 -5.49 -8.65 -13.71
CA LEU A 228 -6.03 -7.32 -13.96
C LEU A 228 -7.26 -7.36 -14.85
N ILE A 229 -7.18 -8.10 -15.94
CA ILE A 229 -8.31 -8.27 -16.87
C ILE A 229 -9.51 -8.83 -16.12
N TYR A 230 -9.31 -9.93 -15.39
CA TYR A 230 -10.38 -10.54 -14.60
C TYR A 230 -10.94 -9.58 -13.52
N PHE A 231 -10.07 -8.79 -12.86
CA PHE A 231 -10.50 -7.78 -11.90
C PHE A 231 -11.40 -6.73 -12.54
N ILE A 232 -11.05 -6.22 -13.72
CA ILE A 232 -11.84 -5.22 -14.45
C ILE A 232 -13.21 -5.81 -14.80
N PHE A 233 -13.24 -7.01 -15.40
CA PHE A 233 -14.49 -7.70 -15.69
C PHE A 233 -15.38 -7.83 -14.45
N LYS A 234 -14.82 -8.34 -13.35
CA LYS A 234 -15.58 -8.49 -12.11
C LYS A 234 -16.14 -7.16 -11.58
N LYS A 235 -15.43 -6.04 -11.75
CA LYS A 235 -15.89 -4.72 -11.28
C LYS A 235 -16.90 -4.05 -12.22
N ILE A 236 -16.92 -4.42 -13.49
CA ILE A 236 -17.93 -3.93 -14.44
C ILE A 236 -19.27 -4.60 -14.18
N PHE A 237 -19.25 -5.92 -13.93
CA PHE A 237 -20.44 -6.77 -13.79
C PHE A 237 -20.88 -7.04 -12.34
N SER A 238 -20.27 -6.38 -11.33
CA SER A 238 -20.69 -6.39 -9.92
C SER A 238 -21.44 -5.08 -9.57
#